data_31638a2207e22160849de6be78095634
#
_entry.id   31638a2207e22160849de6be78095634
#
_cell.length_a   1.000
_cell.length_b   1.000
_cell.length_c   1.000
_cell.angle_alpha   90.00
_cell.angle_beta   90.00
_cell.angle_gamma   90.00
#
_symmetry.space_group_name_H-M   'P 1'
#
loop_
_entity.id
_entity.type
_entity.pdbx_description
1 polymer ?
#
loop_
_entity_poly.entity_id
_entity_poly.type
_entity_poly.pdbx_seq_one_letter_code
_entity_poly.pdbx_strand_id
1 'polypeptide(L)'
;MQPRAFITGIGMVGPLGMNTTSTWNAALAGTSGVDRITTFDPEGFSTQFAGEVKDFDASDYLDKKQVRRLDRFSQFAIVATGEALNHARLDPKTIDPFSVAIILGTGIGGTDSASKQHNLLASRGPLKVSPLYGLHMLPDIAPSLVSIHFGLKGPSCAVVNACSSSADALGQAFRMIRSGDSDIVVTGGTEAAICPLSVSSFGIMGALSQRNDDPKTASRPFDRLRDGFVMGEGAAILILESDRSVKSRGVEPLAELAGYGATSDAYHVTAPDPNCTSASRAVELAVKQANIEPEEVDYINAHGTSTPLNDKTETAVIKKVFGDHARHVAISSTKSMTGHLLGAAGAFEAALCIQAILNDTVPPTINLANPDPECDLDYTSDGAKHRPINIALSNSFGFGGHNAVLVFRSVT
;
A
#
# COMPACT_ATOMS: atom_id res chain seq x y z
N MET A 1 30.94 4.66 2.29
CA MET A 1 29.62 5.02 1.72
C MET A 1 28.57 4.20 2.45
N GLN A 2 27.39 4.75 2.68
CA GLN A 2 26.28 3.95 3.23
C GLN A 2 25.80 2.95 2.17
N PRO A 3 25.37 1.72 2.57
CA PRO A 3 24.81 0.74 1.65
C PRO A 3 23.63 1.30 0.87
N ARG A 4 23.50 0.91 -0.39
CA ARG A 4 22.30 1.17 -1.21
C ARG A 4 21.25 0.10 -0.92
N ALA A 5 19.99 0.43 -1.13
CA ALA A 5 18.87 -0.47 -0.88
C ALA A 5 18.14 -0.78 -2.20
N PHE A 6 18.12 -2.05 -2.58
CA PHE A 6 17.58 -2.52 -3.84
C PHE A 6 16.36 -3.41 -3.63
N ILE A 7 15.36 -3.27 -4.48
CA ILE A 7 14.24 -4.19 -4.55
C ILE A 7 14.63 -5.35 -5.48
N THR A 8 14.57 -6.58 -4.98
CA THR A 8 14.88 -7.79 -5.77
C THR A 8 13.68 -8.68 -6.00
N GLY A 9 12.60 -8.52 -5.24
CA GLY A 9 11.38 -9.28 -5.43
C GLY A 9 10.13 -8.53 -5.01
N ILE A 10 9.01 -8.84 -5.65
CA ILE A 10 7.69 -8.27 -5.40
C ILE A 10 6.68 -9.42 -5.37
N GLY A 11 5.72 -9.35 -4.46
CA GLY A 11 4.53 -10.20 -4.44
C GLY A 11 3.31 -9.37 -4.06
N MET A 12 2.20 -9.60 -4.75
CA MET A 12 0.97 -8.81 -4.63
C MET A 12 -0.26 -9.71 -4.56
N VAL A 13 -1.19 -9.34 -3.70
CA VAL A 13 -2.55 -9.89 -3.64
C VAL A 13 -3.50 -8.70 -3.45
N GLY A 14 -4.44 -8.50 -4.36
CA GLY A 14 -5.30 -7.31 -4.28
C GLY A 14 -6.52 -7.37 -5.19
N PRO A 15 -7.32 -6.29 -5.24
CA PRO A 15 -8.56 -6.25 -6.03
C PRO A 15 -8.36 -6.42 -7.54
N LEU A 16 -7.15 -6.19 -8.04
CA LEU A 16 -6.81 -6.28 -9.47
C LEU A 16 -6.22 -7.64 -9.86
N GLY A 17 -5.76 -8.44 -8.90
CA GLY A 17 -5.16 -9.72 -9.20
C GLY A 17 -4.51 -10.39 -7.99
N MET A 18 -4.18 -11.66 -8.17
CA MET A 18 -3.64 -12.55 -7.14
C MET A 18 -2.11 -12.66 -7.18
N ASN A 19 -1.45 -11.90 -8.04
CA ASN A 19 0.00 -11.81 -8.19
C ASN A 19 0.39 -10.50 -8.88
N THR A 20 1.68 -10.20 -8.89
CA THR A 20 2.24 -8.98 -9.48
C THR A 20 1.89 -8.81 -10.95
N THR A 21 2.00 -9.87 -11.76
CA THR A 21 1.73 -9.81 -13.20
C THR A 21 0.26 -9.53 -13.52
N SER A 22 -0.67 -10.26 -12.88
CA SER A 22 -2.10 -10.03 -13.09
C SER A 22 -2.55 -8.65 -12.62
N THR A 23 -2.02 -8.20 -11.47
CA THR A 23 -2.28 -6.86 -10.93
C THR A 23 -1.79 -5.76 -11.87
N TRP A 24 -0.57 -5.89 -12.39
CA TRP A 24 -0.01 -4.91 -13.32
C TRP A 24 -0.80 -4.83 -14.63
N ASN A 25 -1.14 -5.98 -15.22
CA ASN A 25 -1.92 -6.02 -16.47
C ASN A 25 -3.30 -5.39 -16.30
N ALA A 26 -3.98 -5.66 -15.18
CA ALA A 26 -5.28 -5.05 -14.86
C ALA A 26 -5.15 -3.54 -14.63
N ALA A 27 -4.08 -3.08 -13.98
CA ALA A 27 -3.80 -1.67 -13.77
C ALA A 27 -3.57 -0.93 -15.10
N LEU A 28 -2.78 -1.50 -16.02
CA LEU A 28 -2.58 -0.93 -17.36
C LEU A 28 -3.88 -0.87 -18.19
N ALA A 29 -4.74 -1.87 -18.04
CA ALA A 29 -6.03 -1.91 -18.71
C ALA A 29 -7.07 -0.93 -18.10
N GLY A 30 -6.75 -0.24 -17.00
CA GLY A 30 -7.70 0.64 -16.32
C GLY A 30 -8.89 -0.14 -15.71
N THR A 31 -8.66 -1.38 -15.27
CA THR A 31 -9.73 -2.23 -14.72
C THR A 31 -10.09 -1.78 -13.31
N SER A 32 -11.38 -1.55 -13.03
CA SER A 32 -11.85 -1.32 -11.66
C SER A 32 -11.98 -2.65 -10.91
N GLY A 33 -11.29 -2.77 -9.77
CA GLY A 33 -11.45 -3.87 -8.82
C GLY A 33 -12.59 -3.64 -7.82
N VAL A 34 -13.24 -2.47 -7.88
CA VAL A 34 -14.35 -2.10 -6.99
C VAL A 34 -15.65 -2.72 -7.45
N ASP A 35 -16.38 -3.33 -6.52
CA ASP A 35 -17.68 -3.93 -6.79
C ASP A 35 -18.53 -3.98 -5.49
N ARG A 36 -19.79 -4.44 -5.59
CA ARG A 36 -20.62 -4.66 -4.40
C ARG A 36 -19.91 -5.61 -3.43
N ILE A 37 -19.97 -5.31 -2.14
CA ILE A 37 -19.41 -6.15 -1.07
C ILE A 37 -20.08 -7.53 -1.09
N THR A 38 -19.27 -8.59 -1.01
CA THR A 38 -19.71 -9.99 -1.00
C THR A 38 -19.35 -10.75 0.28
N THR A 39 -18.40 -10.24 1.07
CA THR A 39 -17.93 -10.86 2.32
C THR A 39 -18.97 -10.79 3.46
N PHE A 40 -19.93 -9.89 3.35
CA PHE A 40 -21.10 -9.79 4.23
C PHE A 40 -22.27 -9.13 3.48
N ASP A 41 -23.49 -9.19 4.04
CA ASP A 41 -24.64 -8.49 3.46
C ASP A 41 -24.54 -6.97 3.73
N PRO A 42 -24.33 -6.13 2.70
CA PRO A 42 -24.17 -4.70 2.85
C PRO A 42 -25.51 -3.93 2.89
N GLU A 43 -26.66 -4.60 2.89
CA GLU A 43 -27.96 -3.92 2.93
C GLU A 43 -28.08 -3.06 4.21
N GLY A 44 -28.53 -1.81 4.05
CA GLY A 44 -28.66 -0.84 5.15
C GLY A 44 -27.39 -0.05 5.47
N PHE A 45 -26.24 -0.40 4.88
CA PHE A 45 -25.03 0.43 5.01
C PHE A 45 -25.06 1.60 4.03
N SER A 46 -24.49 2.75 4.43
CA SER A 46 -24.36 3.93 3.56
C SER A 46 -23.47 3.66 2.34
N THR A 47 -22.47 2.78 2.49
CA THR A 47 -21.57 2.31 1.44
C THR A 47 -21.68 0.79 1.34
N GLN A 48 -22.01 0.28 0.13
CA GLN A 48 -22.28 -1.13 -0.11
C GLN A 48 -21.28 -1.79 -1.05
N PHE A 49 -20.14 -1.16 -1.31
CA PHE A 49 -19.13 -1.60 -2.25
C PHE A 49 -17.72 -1.41 -1.67
N ALA A 50 -16.78 -2.17 -2.21
CA ALA A 50 -15.37 -2.15 -1.82
C ALA A 50 -14.49 -2.78 -2.91
N GLY A 51 -13.18 -2.58 -2.82
CA GLY A 51 -12.18 -3.34 -3.57
C GLY A 51 -11.81 -4.61 -2.82
N GLU A 52 -12.63 -5.66 -2.93
CA GLU A 52 -12.36 -6.96 -2.32
C GLU A 52 -11.34 -7.76 -3.15
N VAL A 53 -10.54 -8.60 -2.48
CA VAL A 53 -9.75 -9.64 -3.16
C VAL A 53 -10.70 -10.77 -3.52
N LYS A 54 -11.06 -10.84 -4.80
CA LYS A 54 -12.00 -11.84 -5.32
C LYS A 54 -11.30 -13.19 -5.53
N ASP A 55 -12.07 -14.27 -5.38
CA ASP A 55 -11.62 -15.64 -5.65
C ASP A 55 -10.38 -16.10 -4.84
N PHE A 56 -10.12 -15.45 -3.71
CA PHE A 56 -9.04 -15.83 -2.82
C PHE A 56 -9.45 -17.02 -1.95
N ASP A 57 -8.91 -18.18 -2.25
CA ASP A 57 -8.95 -19.35 -1.36
C ASP A 57 -7.55 -19.58 -0.76
N ALA A 58 -7.42 -19.29 0.53
CA ALA A 58 -6.16 -19.50 1.23
C ALA A 58 -5.71 -20.97 1.24
N SER A 59 -6.61 -21.96 0.98
CA SER A 59 -6.28 -23.38 0.92
C SER A 59 -5.43 -23.77 -0.29
N ASP A 60 -5.34 -22.91 -1.29
CA ASP A 60 -4.43 -23.09 -2.43
C ASP A 60 -2.96 -22.87 -2.04
N TYR A 61 -2.71 -22.19 -0.92
CA TYR A 61 -1.40 -21.75 -0.48
C TYR A 61 -1.01 -22.26 0.93
N LEU A 62 -2.01 -22.52 1.78
CA LEU A 62 -1.84 -22.83 3.19
C LEU A 62 -2.56 -24.14 3.55
N ASP A 63 -2.06 -24.86 4.54
CA ASP A 63 -2.78 -26.03 5.03
C ASP A 63 -4.11 -25.68 5.72
N LYS A 64 -5.05 -26.62 5.76
CA LYS A 64 -6.41 -26.43 6.33
C LYS A 64 -6.41 -25.98 7.79
N LYS A 65 -5.36 -26.27 8.56
CA LYS A 65 -5.22 -25.84 9.95
C LYS A 65 -4.80 -24.39 10.02
N GLN A 66 -3.87 -23.96 9.14
CA GLN A 66 -3.44 -22.57 9.00
C GLN A 66 -4.61 -21.70 8.54
N VAL A 67 -5.31 -22.07 7.45
CA VAL A 67 -6.49 -21.34 6.95
C VAL A 67 -7.49 -21.00 8.06
N ARG A 68 -7.81 -21.98 8.93
CA ARG A 68 -8.77 -21.77 10.03
C ARG A 68 -8.25 -20.96 11.22
N ARG A 69 -6.93 -20.79 11.32
CA ARG A 69 -6.27 -20.16 12.47
C ARG A 69 -5.70 -18.79 12.17
N LEU A 70 -5.73 -18.34 10.94
CA LEU A 70 -5.16 -17.05 10.53
C LEU A 70 -6.27 -16.09 10.13
N ASP A 71 -6.15 -14.83 10.56
CA ASP A 71 -6.97 -13.75 10.03
C ASP A 71 -6.59 -13.50 8.56
N ARG A 72 -7.53 -12.99 7.77
CA ARG A 72 -7.40 -12.78 6.33
C ARG A 72 -6.20 -11.89 5.97
N PHE A 73 -5.92 -10.82 6.72
CA PHE A 73 -4.76 -9.98 6.45
C PHE A 73 -3.44 -10.72 6.61
N SER A 74 -3.35 -11.66 7.56
CA SER A 74 -2.17 -12.51 7.74
C SER A 74 -2.03 -13.55 6.62
N GLN A 75 -3.14 -14.06 6.10
CA GLN A 75 -3.14 -14.97 4.94
C GLN A 75 -2.59 -14.23 3.70
N PHE A 76 -3.05 -13.03 3.44
CA PHE A 76 -2.53 -12.18 2.35
C PHE A 76 -1.02 -11.93 2.49
N ALA A 77 -0.56 -11.59 3.70
CA ALA A 77 0.86 -11.36 3.95
C ALA A 77 1.72 -12.58 3.62
N ILE A 78 1.30 -13.78 4.02
CA ILE A 78 2.04 -15.03 3.74
C ILE A 78 2.07 -15.31 2.24
N VAL A 79 0.93 -15.20 1.55
CA VAL A 79 0.84 -15.49 0.10
C VAL A 79 1.69 -14.52 -0.70
N ALA A 80 1.57 -13.22 -0.44
CA ALA A 80 2.39 -12.21 -1.12
C ALA A 80 3.88 -12.36 -0.79
N THR A 81 4.25 -12.77 0.44
CA THR A 81 5.65 -13.05 0.79
C THR A 81 6.20 -14.23 0.00
N GLY A 82 5.41 -15.29 -0.19
CA GLY A 82 5.82 -16.44 -1.01
C GLY A 82 6.14 -16.03 -2.45
N GLU A 83 5.30 -15.21 -3.07
CA GLU A 83 5.57 -14.67 -4.40
C GLU A 83 6.83 -13.80 -4.41
N ALA A 84 6.97 -12.87 -3.45
CA ALA A 84 8.11 -11.97 -3.39
C ALA A 84 9.44 -12.72 -3.23
N LEU A 85 9.50 -13.73 -2.37
CA LEU A 85 10.68 -14.58 -2.19
C LEU A 85 11.04 -15.36 -3.47
N ASN A 86 10.03 -15.93 -4.14
CA ASN A 86 10.22 -16.62 -5.42
C ASN A 86 10.73 -15.65 -6.51
N HIS A 87 10.15 -14.47 -6.60
CA HIS A 87 10.59 -13.44 -7.55
C HIS A 87 12.03 -13.00 -7.27
N ALA A 88 12.41 -12.82 -6.01
CA ALA A 88 13.78 -12.52 -5.59
C ALA A 88 14.76 -13.69 -5.77
N ARG A 89 14.29 -14.89 -6.12
CA ARG A 89 15.08 -16.13 -6.09
C ARG A 89 15.76 -16.33 -4.74
N LEU A 90 15.06 -16.04 -3.67
CA LEU A 90 15.53 -16.15 -2.30
C LEU A 90 14.86 -17.35 -1.63
N ASP A 91 15.61 -18.46 -1.50
CA ASP A 91 15.11 -19.64 -0.79
C ASP A 91 15.45 -19.51 0.71
N PRO A 92 14.43 -19.39 1.58
CA PRO A 92 14.64 -19.29 3.03
C PRO A 92 15.41 -20.46 3.65
N LYS A 93 15.46 -21.61 2.97
CA LYS A 93 16.19 -22.82 3.45
C LYS A 93 17.68 -22.75 3.21
N THR A 94 18.15 -21.88 2.33
CA THR A 94 19.55 -21.80 1.90
C THR A 94 20.30 -20.59 2.46
N ILE A 95 19.59 -19.66 3.08
CA ILE A 95 20.18 -18.46 3.69
C ILE A 95 20.24 -18.61 5.22
N ASP A 96 21.11 -17.81 5.85
CA ASP A 96 21.07 -17.67 7.31
C ASP A 96 19.75 -17.05 7.73
N PRO A 97 18.88 -17.77 8.47
CA PRO A 97 17.59 -17.27 8.86
C PRO A 97 17.64 -16.03 9.77
N PHE A 98 18.76 -15.81 10.46
CA PHE A 98 18.97 -14.63 11.33
C PHE A 98 19.35 -13.37 10.54
N SER A 99 19.76 -13.50 9.28
CA SER A 99 20.15 -12.37 8.43
C SER A 99 18.99 -11.64 7.77
N VAL A 100 17.77 -12.16 7.87
CA VAL A 100 16.56 -11.61 7.22
C VAL A 100 15.65 -10.99 8.25
N ALA A 101 15.48 -9.68 8.19
CA ALA A 101 14.50 -8.94 8.99
C ALA A 101 13.11 -8.92 8.32
N ILE A 102 12.06 -8.68 9.09
CA ILE A 102 10.69 -8.56 8.61
C ILE A 102 10.06 -7.28 9.17
N ILE A 103 9.63 -6.37 8.31
CA ILE A 103 8.96 -5.13 8.71
C ILE A 103 7.71 -4.94 7.86
N LEU A 104 6.52 -5.15 8.42
CA LEU A 104 5.27 -5.04 7.68
C LEU A 104 4.38 -3.94 8.26
N GLY A 105 3.71 -3.20 7.38
CA GLY A 105 2.71 -2.20 7.72
C GLY A 105 1.30 -2.76 7.70
N THR A 106 0.47 -2.33 8.66
CA THR A 106 -0.99 -2.55 8.65
C THR A 106 -1.65 -1.41 9.41
N GLY A 107 -2.83 -0.96 8.98
CA GLY A 107 -3.51 0.16 9.62
C GLY A 107 -4.36 -0.28 10.81
N ILE A 108 -5.04 -1.43 10.69
CA ILE A 108 -6.05 -1.87 11.66
C ILE A 108 -5.76 -3.29 12.19
N GLY A 109 -5.08 -4.13 11.41
CA GLY A 109 -4.83 -5.52 11.78
C GLY A 109 -6.09 -6.39 11.72
N GLY A 110 -6.27 -7.33 12.65
CA GLY A 110 -7.33 -8.35 12.64
C GLY A 110 -8.72 -7.87 13.04
N THR A 111 -9.21 -6.80 12.46
CA THR A 111 -10.50 -6.18 12.81
C THR A 111 -11.70 -7.06 12.46
N ASP A 112 -11.64 -7.86 11.39
CA ASP A 112 -12.70 -8.82 11.05
C ASP A 112 -12.82 -9.92 12.11
N SER A 113 -11.70 -10.50 12.53
CA SER A 113 -11.66 -11.44 13.66
C SER A 113 -12.21 -10.81 14.94
N ALA A 114 -11.84 -9.57 15.24
CA ALA A 114 -12.33 -8.85 16.41
C ALA A 114 -13.86 -8.69 16.36
N SER A 115 -14.41 -8.24 15.25
CA SER A 115 -15.85 -8.08 15.04
C SER A 115 -16.61 -9.40 15.24
N LYS A 116 -16.14 -10.48 14.62
CA LYS A 116 -16.73 -11.84 14.75
C LYS A 116 -16.72 -12.35 16.19
N GLN A 117 -15.61 -12.16 16.93
CA GLN A 117 -15.49 -12.62 18.32
C GLN A 117 -16.33 -11.79 19.29
N HIS A 118 -16.47 -10.48 19.07
CA HIS A 118 -17.41 -9.65 19.84
C HIS A 118 -18.85 -10.12 19.68
N ASN A 119 -19.28 -10.44 18.46
CA ASN A 119 -20.60 -11.00 18.18
C ASN A 119 -20.82 -12.36 18.85
N LEU A 120 -19.80 -13.23 18.88
CA LEU A 120 -19.84 -14.50 19.61
C LEU A 120 -19.94 -14.30 21.11
N LEU A 121 -19.17 -13.38 21.67
CA LEU A 121 -19.24 -13.04 23.09
C LEU A 121 -20.64 -12.58 23.49
N ALA A 122 -21.22 -11.66 22.71
CA ALA A 122 -22.54 -11.09 22.99
C ALA A 122 -23.67 -12.12 22.85
N SER A 123 -23.62 -12.99 21.81
CA SER A 123 -24.70 -13.92 21.48
C SER A 123 -24.59 -15.29 22.16
N ARG A 124 -23.37 -15.76 22.51
CA ARG A 124 -23.12 -17.13 22.99
C ARG A 124 -22.31 -17.19 24.29
N GLY A 125 -21.88 -16.06 24.83
CA GLY A 125 -21.16 -15.94 26.10
C GLY A 125 -19.64 -16.23 26.01
N PRO A 126 -18.91 -16.03 27.13
CA PRO A 126 -17.45 -15.95 27.16
C PRO A 126 -16.74 -17.26 26.79
N LEU A 127 -17.36 -18.41 27.02
CA LEU A 127 -16.76 -19.72 26.72
C LEU A 127 -16.79 -20.08 25.23
N LYS A 128 -17.36 -19.24 24.36
CA LYS A 128 -17.42 -19.42 22.92
C LYS A 128 -16.44 -18.55 22.14
N VAL A 129 -15.79 -17.60 22.82
CA VAL A 129 -14.74 -16.78 22.21
C VAL A 129 -13.52 -17.66 21.90
N SER A 130 -12.91 -17.44 20.74
CA SER A 130 -11.72 -18.18 20.33
C SER A 130 -10.55 -17.92 21.28
N PRO A 131 -9.82 -18.92 21.77
CA PRO A 131 -8.60 -18.71 22.54
C PRO A 131 -7.48 -18.02 21.73
N LEU A 132 -7.58 -17.99 20.40
CA LEU A 132 -6.63 -17.34 19.52
C LEU A 132 -7.00 -15.87 19.21
N TYR A 133 -8.16 -15.39 19.70
CA TYR A 133 -8.63 -14.03 19.40
C TYR A 133 -7.59 -12.97 19.74
N GLY A 134 -7.00 -13.04 20.95
CA GLY A 134 -5.99 -12.09 21.40
C GLY A 134 -4.74 -12.01 20.51
N LEU A 135 -4.45 -13.08 19.74
CA LEU A 135 -3.37 -13.09 18.76
C LEU A 135 -3.82 -12.56 17.40
N HIS A 136 -5.00 -12.98 16.93
CA HIS A 136 -5.49 -12.63 15.59
C HIS A 136 -5.75 -11.13 15.42
N MET A 137 -6.10 -10.42 16.49
CA MET A 137 -6.39 -8.99 16.41
C MET A 137 -5.14 -8.10 16.38
N LEU A 138 -3.99 -8.62 16.82
CA LEU A 138 -2.78 -7.81 16.93
C LEU A 138 -2.18 -7.48 15.56
N PRO A 139 -1.79 -6.21 15.32
CA PRO A 139 -1.12 -5.83 14.08
C PRO A 139 0.20 -6.55 13.82
N ASP A 140 0.95 -6.90 14.88
CA ASP A 140 2.25 -7.57 14.80
C ASP A 140 2.18 -9.07 14.48
N ILE A 141 0.97 -9.63 14.45
CA ILE A 141 0.83 -11.05 14.13
C ILE A 141 1.16 -11.38 12.68
N ALA A 142 0.94 -10.45 11.73
CA ALA A 142 1.26 -10.69 10.32
C ALA A 142 2.77 -10.91 10.08
N PRO A 143 3.69 -10.00 10.50
CA PRO A 143 5.12 -10.25 10.38
C PRO A 143 5.57 -11.48 11.19
N SER A 144 4.99 -11.74 12.36
CA SER A 144 5.30 -12.92 13.16
C SER A 144 4.91 -14.22 12.45
N LEU A 145 3.76 -14.25 11.78
CA LEU A 145 3.32 -15.44 11.02
C LEU A 145 4.12 -15.64 9.74
N VAL A 146 4.56 -14.58 9.08
CA VAL A 146 5.54 -14.65 7.96
C VAL A 146 6.84 -15.25 8.47
N SER A 147 7.38 -14.77 9.61
CA SER A 147 8.57 -15.32 10.26
C SER A 147 8.44 -16.83 10.51
N ILE A 148 7.35 -17.25 11.14
CA ILE A 148 7.08 -18.67 11.46
C ILE A 148 6.94 -19.52 10.20
N HIS A 149 6.19 -19.03 9.19
CA HIS A 149 5.89 -19.80 7.98
C HIS A 149 7.14 -20.07 7.15
N PHE A 150 7.99 -19.04 6.99
CA PHE A 150 9.22 -19.13 6.17
C PHE A 150 10.47 -19.48 6.98
N GLY A 151 10.36 -19.57 8.30
CA GLY A 151 11.51 -19.88 9.16
C GLY A 151 12.54 -18.75 9.29
N LEU A 152 12.15 -17.51 9.01
CA LEU A 152 13.00 -16.31 9.09
C LEU A 152 13.10 -15.86 10.55
N LYS A 153 14.32 -15.65 11.08
CA LYS A 153 14.59 -15.46 12.52
C LYS A 153 15.24 -14.12 12.86
N GLY A 154 15.40 -13.24 11.89
CA GLY A 154 15.86 -11.87 12.14
C GLY A 154 14.84 -11.01 12.89
N PRO A 155 15.12 -9.73 13.15
CA PRO A 155 14.19 -8.82 13.77
C PRO A 155 12.86 -8.76 13.03
N SER A 156 11.73 -8.78 13.76
CA SER A 156 10.39 -8.76 13.18
C SER A 156 9.53 -7.74 13.91
N CYS A 157 8.88 -6.83 13.16
CA CYS A 157 7.98 -5.83 13.74
C CYS A 157 6.87 -5.40 12.78
N ALA A 158 5.81 -4.83 13.35
CA ALA A 158 4.76 -4.16 12.60
C ALA A 158 4.88 -2.63 12.71
N VAL A 159 4.48 -1.92 11.66
CA VAL A 159 4.35 -0.46 11.62
C VAL A 159 2.87 -0.11 11.49
N VAL A 160 2.38 0.76 12.39
CA VAL A 160 0.97 1.16 12.43
C VAL A 160 0.88 2.67 12.42
N ASN A 161 0.69 3.25 11.22
CA ASN A 161 0.60 4.69 10.94
C ASN A 161 -0.56 4.97 9.95
N ALA A 162 -1.72 4.38 10.23
CA ALA A 162 -2.91 4.49 9.36
C ALA A 162 -2.57 4.20 7.88
N CYS A 163 -2.94 5.10 6.95
CA CYS A 163 -2.76 4.88 5.50
C CYS A 163 -1.28 4.89 5.05
N SER A 164 -0.34 5.41 5.86
CA SER A 164 1.09 5.41 5.53
C SER A 164 1.85 4.20 6.07
N SER A 165 1.19 3.27 6.78
CA SER A 165 1.84 2.18 7.52
C SER A 165 2.86 1.40 6.69
N SER A 166 2.50 0.96 5.50
CA SER A 166 3.41 0.18 4.65
C SER A 166 4.48 1.03 3.95
N ALA A 167 4.20 2.30 3.65
CA ALA A 167 5.23 3.22 3.18
C ALA A 167 6.28 3.48 4.27
N ASP A 168 5.84 3.65 5.52
CA ASP A 168 6.74 3.79 6.67
C ASP A 168 7.49 2.47 6.97
N ALA A 169 6.87 1.31 6.77
CA ALA A 169 7.54 0.01 6.88
C ALA A 169 8.70 -0.11 5.88
N LEU A 170 8.47 0.26 4.60
CA LEU A 170 9.50 0.36 3.57
C LEU A 170 10.60 1.37 3.95
N GLY A 171 10.20 2.52 4.51
CA GLY A 171 11.13 3.54 4.98
C GLY A 171 12.01 3.07 6.16
N GLN A 172 11.45 2.28 7.08
CA GLN A 172 12.22 1.67 8.18
C GLN A 172 13.15 0.57 7.65
N ALA A 173 12.69 -0.27 6.72
CA ALA A 173 13.52 -1.27 6.06
C ALA A 173 14.70 -0.63 5.30
N PHE A 174 14.43 0.47 4.59
CA PHE A 174 15.46 1.29 3.94
C PHE A 174 16.53 1.79 4.94
N ARG A 175 16.10 2.32 6.08
CA ARG A 175 17.02 2.77 7.13
C ARG A 175 17.84 1.62 7.70
N MET A 176 17.24 0.45 7.91
CA MET A 176 17.90 -0.75 8.42
C MET A 176 18.98 -1.26 7.46
N ILE A 177 18.72 -1.27 6.16
CA ILE A 177 19.74 -1.59 5.14
C ILE A 177 20.87 -0.54 5.17
N ARG A 178 20.53 0.75 5.21
CA ARG A 178 21.52 1.83 5.17
C ARG A 178 22.38 1.95 6.42
N SER A 179 21.87 1.55 7.59
CA SER A 179 22.68 1.45 8.83
C SER A 179 23.57 0.21 8.85
N GLY A 180 23.29 -0.79 8.01
CA GLY A 180 23.98 -2.07 8.00
C GLY A 180 23.50 -3.06 9.06
N ASP A 181 22.33 -2.80 9.68
CA ASP A 181 21.73 -3.69 10.69
C ASP A 181 21.17 -4.97 10.07
N SER A 182 20.80 -4.93 8.78
CA SER A 182 20.38 -6.11 8.01
C SER A 182 20.78 -5.94 6.54
N ASP A 183 21.08 -7.06 5.87
CA ASP A 183 21.34 -7.08 4.43
C ASP A 183 20.10 -7.44 3.61
N ILE A 184 19.11 -8.07 4.24
CA ILE A 184 17.86 -8.50 3.58
C ILE A 184 16.68 -8.17 4.50
N VAL A 185 15.68 -7.51 3.96
CA VAL A 185 14.43 -7.20 4.68
C VAL A 185 13.23 -7.59 3.85
N VAL A 186 12.37 -8.44 4.39
CA VAL A 186 11.01 -8.67 3.89
C VAL A 186 10.16 -7.51 4.41
N THR A 187 9.65 -6.67 3.52
CA THR A 187 8.92 -5.46 3.91
C THR A 187 7.73 -5.20 3.01
N GLY A 188 6.86 -4.30 3.42
CA GLY A 188 5.63 -3.99 2.70
C GLY A 188 4.45 -3.86 3.65
N GLY A 189 3.27 -4.34 3.24
CA GLY A 189 2.11 -4.26 4.11
C GLY A 189 0.94 -5.13 3.68
N THR A 190 0.00 -5.26 4.60
CA THR A 190 -1.19 -6.10 4.44
C THR A 190 -2.38 -5.50 5.19
N GLU A 191 -3.57 -5.63 4.63
CA GLU A 191 -4.83 -5.16 5.26
C GLU A 191 -6.01 -5.99 4.79
N ALA A 192 -6.94 -6.32 5.71
CA ALA A 192 -8.21 -6.95 5.41
C ALA A 192 -9.32 -6.36 6.29
N ALA A 193 -9.60 -5.07 6.06
CA ALA A 193 -10.49 -4.29 6.91
C ALA A 193 -11.94 -4.21 6.40
N ILE A 194 -12.30 -4.91 5.31
CA ILE A 194 -13.67 -4.91 4.76
C ILE A 194 -14.55 -5.82 5.62
N CYS A 195 -15.07 -5.25 6.70
CA CYS A 195 -16.00 -5.92 7.61
C CYS A 195 -17.10 -4.94 8.07
N PRO A 196 -18.23 -5.44 8.60
CA PRO A 196 -19.38 -4.59 8.97
C PRO A 196 -18.99 -3.42 9.89
N LEU A 197 -18.14 -3.65 10.90
CA LEU A 197 -17.74 -2.62 11.85
C LEU A 197 -16.95 -1.50 11.19
N SER A 198 -15.96 -1.84 10.37
CA SER A 198 -15.11 -0.85 9.70
C SER A 198 -15.90 -0.05 8.65
N VAL A 199 -16.69 -0.73 7.81
CA VAL A 199 -17.52 -0.06 6.79
C VAL A 199 -18.53 0.87 7.44
N SER A 200 -19.19 0.45 8.55
CA SER A 200 -20.10 1.30 9.30
C SER A 200 -19.39 2.51 9.91
N SER A 201 -18.24 2.30 10.55
CA SER A 201 -17.48 3.37 11.20
C SER A 201 -17.02 4.45 10.23
N PHE A 202 -16.35 4.06 9.14
CA PHE A 202 -15.90 5.02 8.11
C PHE A 202 -17.08 5.65 7.34
N GLY A 203 -18.20 4.89 7.16
CA GLY A 203 -19.41 5.41 6.54
C GLY A 203 -20.07 6.50 7.38
N ILE A 204 -20.25 6.28 8.69
CA ILE A 204 -20.83 7.28 9.62
C ILE A 204 -19.91 8.50 9.75
N MET A 205 -18.60 8.29 9.68
CA MET A 205 -17.61 9.39 9.67
C MET A 205 -17.76 10.28 8.42
N GLY A 206 -18.47 9.82 7.38
CA GLY A 206 -18.60 10.52 6.09
C GLY A 206 -17.32 10.46 5.25
N ALA A 207 -16.45 9.46 5.50
CA ALA A 207 -15.20 9.31 4.80
C ALA A 207 -15.31 8.45 3.53
N LEU A 208 -16.34 7.59 3.45
CA LEU A 208 -16.57 6.69 2.31
C LEU A 208 -17.48 7.31 1.25
N SER A 209 -17.20 6.98 -0.01
CA SER A 209 -18.15 7.27 -1.10
C SER A 209 -19.46 6.51 -0.91
N GLN A 210 -20.56 7.15 -1.28
CA GLN A 210 -21.92 6.59 -1.18
C GLN A 210 -22.53 6.29 -2.56
N ARG A 211 -21.72 6.19 -3.61
CA ARG A 211 -22.16 5.94 -4.98
C ARG A 211 -22.53 4.46 -5.21
N ASN A 212 -23.58 3.99 -4.48
CA ASN A 212 -24.04 2.60 -4.52
C ASN A 212 -24.67 2.18 -5.85
N ASP A 213 -25.14 3.12 -6.64
CA ASP A 213 -25.73 2.93 -7.98
C ASP A 213 -24.67 2.60 -9.04
N ASP A 214 -23.41 3.01 -8.85
CA ASP A 214 -22.31 2.76 -9.79
C ASP A 214 -20.97 2.57 -9.05
N PRO A 215 -20.77 1.42 -8.37
CA PRO A 215 -19.60 1.13 -7.57
C PRO A 215 -18.27 1.27 -8.32
N LYS A 216 -18.24 0.87 -9.60
CA LYS A 216 -16.99 0.88 -10.41
C LYS A 216 -16.46 2.28 -10.67
N THR A 217 -17.31 3.29 -10.61
CA THR A 217 -16.95 4.70 -10.79
C THR A 217 -16.88 5.49 -9.47
N ALA A 218 -17.01 4.82 -8.33
CA ALA A 218 -17.03 5.47 -7.03
C ALA A 218 -15.68 6.05 -6.63
N SER A 219 -14.59 5.29 -6.82
CA SER A 219 -13.24 5.82 -6.62
C SER A 219 -12.85 6.67 -7.84
N ARG A 220 -12.82 7.99 -7.65
CA ARG A 220 -12.60 8.99 -8.72
C ARG A 220 -11.66 10.12 -8.28
N PRO A 221 -10.38 9.80 -8.03
CA PRO A 221 -9.43 10.81 -7.59
C PRO A 221 -9.38 12.01 -8.53
N PHE A 222 -9.31 13.21 -7.93
CA PHE A 222 -9.22 14.51 -8.61
C PHE A 222 -10.47 14.93 -9.42
N ASP A 223 -11.51 14.09 -9.47
CA ASP A 223 -12.81 14.44 -10.08
C ASP A 223 -13.59 15.37 -9.15
N ARG A 224 -14.28 16.35 -9.74
CA ARG A 224 -15.10 17.33 -8.99
C ARG A 224 -16.25 16.68 -8.23
N LEU A 225 -16.75 15.53 -8.68
CA LEU A 225 -17.87 14.81 -8.09
C LEU A 225 -17.40 13.69 -7.12
N ARG A 226 -16.14 13.70 -6.71
CA ARG A 226 -15.66 12.77 -5.67
C ARG A 226 -16.32 13.07 -4.33
N ASP A 227 -16.71 12.04 -3.62
CA ASP A 227 -17.50 12.13 -2.39
C ASP A 227 -16.92 11.33 -1.21
N GLY A 228 -15.77 10.68 -1.37
CA GLY A 228 -15.13 9.88 -0.34
C GLY A 228 -14.26 8.79 -0.95
N PHE A 229 -13.48 8.12 -0.10
CA PHE A 229 -12.68 6.99 -0.56
C PHE A 229 -13.50 5.70 -0.66
N VAL A 230 -13.01 4.72 -1.40
CA VAL A 230 -13.53 3.35 -1.44
C VAL A 230 -12.57 2.45 -0.68
N MET A 231 -13.05 1.66 0.28
CA MET A 231 -12.20 0.71 0.99
C MET A 231 -11.69 -0.38 0.04
N GLY A 232 -10.43 -0.77 0.21
CA GLY A 232 -9.82 -1.94 -0.44
C GLY A 232 -9.12 -2.83 0.57
N GLU A 233 -8.80 -4.07 0.16
CA GLU A 233 -8.01 -5.02 0.93
C GLU A 233 -6.91 -5.64 0.09
N GLY A 234 -5.90 -6.24 0.73
CA GLY A 234 -4.82 -6.93 0.04
C GLY A 234 -3.48 -6.84 0.74
N ALA A 235 -2.43 -7.26 0.06
CA ALA A 235 -1.05 -7.15 0.50
C ALA A 235 -0.12 -6.87 -0.68
N ALA A 236 0.95 -6.15 -0.42
CA ALA A 236 2.13 -6.11 -1.28
C ALA A 236 3.38 -6.24 -0.42
N ILE A 237 4.23 -7.18 -0.80
CA ILE A 237 5.49 -7.50 -0.11
C ILE A 237 6.63 -7.31 -1.09
N LEU A 238 7.68 -6.66 -0.60
CA LEU A 238 8.90 -6.38 -1.34
C LEU A 238 10.09 -6.99 -0.59
N ILE A 239 11.02 -7.55 -1.34
CA ILE A 239 12.31 -7.98 -0.80
C ILE A 239 13.30 -6.84 -1.03
N LEU A 240 13.79 -6.26 0.07
CA LEU A 240 14.76 -5.20 0.07
C LEU A 240 16.14 -5.78 0.42
N GLU A 241 17.14 -5.53 -0.42
CA GLU A 241 18.51 -6.05 -0.22
C GLU A 241 19.56 -4.94 -0.30
N SER A 242 20.63 -5.08 0.47
CA SER A 242 21.80 -4.23 0.33
C SER A 242 22.55 -4.51 -0.98
N ASP A 243 23.30 -3.54 -1.48
CA ASP A 243 24.21 -3.72 -2.62
C ASP A 243 25.20 -4.87 -2.42
N ARG A 244 25.62 -5.12 -1.18
CA ARG A 244 26.45 -6.26 -0.79
C ARG A 244 25.74 -7.59 -1.00
N SER A 245 24.47 -7.69 -0.56
CA SER A 245 23.65 -8.90 -0.74
C SER A 245 23.40 -9.19 -2.20
N VAL A 246 22.91 -8.19 -2.96
CA VAL A 246 22.67 -8.28 -4.41
C VAL A 246 23.89 -8.79 -5.15
N LYS A 247 25.06 -8.20 -4.88
CA LYS A 247 26.33 -8.60 -5.49
C LYS A 247 26.75 -10.03 -5.11
N SER A 248 26.63 -10.39 -3.84
CA SER A 248 27.02 -11.72 -3.37
C SER A 248 26.14 -12.84 -3.91
N ARG A 249 24.85 -12.55 -4.11
CA ARG A 249 23.88 -13.49 -4.68
C ARG A 249 23.90 -13.52 -6.21
N GLY A 250 24.50 -12.53 -6.87
CA GLY A 250 24.52 -12.42 -8.32
C GLY A 250 23.14 -12.24 -8.93
N VAL A 251 22.26 -11.50 -8.26
CA VAL A 251 20.89 -11.20 -8.74
C VAL A 251 20.83 -9.80 -9.33
N GLU A 252 19.95 -9.61 -10.31
CA GLU A 252 19.67 -8.30 -10.88
C GLU A 252 18.52 -7.66 -10.08
N PRO A 253 18.72 -6.46 -9.51
CA PRO A 253 17.67 -5.76 -8.81
C PRO A 253 16.63 -5.16 -9.78
N LEU A 254 15.41 -5.03 -9.33
CA LEU A 254 14.29 -4.46 -10.09
C LEU A 254 14.32 -2.92 -10.08
N ALA A 255 14.64 -2.34 -8.95
CA ALA A 255 14.78 -0.89 -8.73
C ALA A 255 15.59 -0.63 -7.46
N GLU A 256 16.07 0.60 -7.28
CA GLU A 256 16.62 1.10 -6.02
C GLU A 256 15.51 1.86 -5.26
N LEU A 257 15.34 1.56 -3.97
CA LEU A 257 14.68 2.48 -3.06
C LEU A 257 15.73 3.53 -2.66
N ALA A 258 15.65 4.71 -3.30
CA ALA A 258 16.68 5.73 -3.24
C ALA A 258 16.45 6.76 -2.11
N GLY A 259 15.18 6.99 -1.75
CA GLY A 259 14.83 7.99 -0.74
C GLY A 259 13.55 7.68 0.01
N TYR A 260 13.48 8.18 1.24
CA TYR A 260 12.32 8.12 2.11
C TYR A 260 12.22 9.39 2.94
N GLY A 261 11.07 10.05 2.91
CA GLY A 261 10.76 11.21 3.74
C GLY A 261 9.51 10.99 4.56
N ALA A 262 9.56 11.35 5.84
CA ALA A 262 8.40 11.24 6.72
C ALA A 262 8.27 12.47 7.61
N THR A 263 7.01 12.89 7.85
CA THR A 263 6.65 14.02 8.73
C THR A 263 5.29 13.78 9.38
N SER A 264 4.93 14.62 10.33
CA SER A 264 3.59 14.66 10.92
C SER A 264 3.01 16.07 10.80
N ASP A 265 1.72 16.17 10.45
CA ASP A 265 1.02 17.46 10.29
C ASP A 265 0.84 18.21 11.61
N ALA A 266 0.66 17.48 12.72
CA ALA A 266 0.34 18.06 14.02
C ALA A 266 -0.85 19.04 13.96
N TYR A 267 -1.86 18.74 13.13
CA TYR A 267 -2.98 19.62 12.82
C TYR A 267 -4.33 19.05 13.26
N HIS A 268 -4.76 17.93 12.69
CA HIS A 268 -6.07 17.32 12.96
C HIS A 268 -6.01 15.79 12.77
N VAL A 269 -6.93 15.06 13.44
CA VAL A 269 -6.93 13.58 13.40
C VAL A 269 -7.26 13.01 12.00
N THR A 270 -8.12 13.70 11.23
CA THR A 270 -8.56 13.19 9.91
C THR A 270 -8.34 14.18 8.76
N ALA A 271 -8.28 15.49 9.02
CA ALA A 271 -8.08 16.50 7.98
C ALA A 271 -6.59 16.79 7.76
N PRO A 272 -6.12 16.88 6.50
CA PRO A 272 -4.76 17.32 6.21
C PRO A 272 -4.54 18.79 6.57
N ASP A 273 -3.27 19.19 6.84
CA ASP A 273 -2.91 20.60 7.04
C ASP A 273 -3.17 21.40 5.75
N PRO A 274 -4.09 22.39 5.77
CA PRO A 274 -4.42 23.20 4.59
C PRO A 274 -3.23 24.03 4.07
N ASN A 275 -2.20 24.26 4.88
CA ASN A 275 -0.98 24.95 4.47
C ASN A 275 0.00 24.03 3.74
N CYS A 276 -0.26 22.72 3.71
CA CYS A 276 0.55 21.70 3.03
C CYS A 276 2.01 21.67 3.52
N THR A 277 2.29 22.15 4.72
CA THR A 277 3.67 22.37 5.19
C THR A 277 4.39 21.05 5.40
N SER A 278 3.79 20.15 6.17
CA SER A 278 4.44 18.89 6.53
C SER A 278 4.47 17.89 5.38
N ALA A 279 3.38 17.79 4.61
CA ALA A 279 3.35 16.91 3.43
C ALA A 279 4.38 17.35 2.37
N SER A 280 4.49 18.67 2.08
CA SER A 280 5.55 19.19 1.20
C SER A 280 6.94 18.85 1.75
N ARG A 281 7.13 19.00 3.06
CA ARG A 281 8.42 18.68 3.70
C ARG A 281 8.77 17.20 3.61
N ALA A 282 7.79 16.28 3.67
CA ALA A 282 8.03 14.85 3.47
C ALA A 282 8.54 14.58 2.05
N VAL A 283 7.95 15.21 1.02
CA VAL A 283 8.41 15.10 -0.38
C VAL A 283 9.84 15.63 -0.52
N GLU A 284 10.11 16.86 -0.02
CA GLU A 284 11.46 17.47 -0.05
C GLU A 284 12.52 16.58 0.63
N LEU A 285 12.17 15.97 1.77
CA LEU A 285 13.09 15.06 2.49
C LEU A 285 13.38 13.80 1.68
N ALA A 286 12.39 13.22 1.01
CA ALA A 286 12.56 12.02 0.19
C ALA A 286 13.44 12.33 -1.04
N VAL A 287 13.15 13.42 -1.76
CA VAL A 287 13.92 13.90 -2.92
C VAL A 287 15.36 14.18 -2.53
N LYS A 288 15.57 14.93 -1.43
CA LYS A 288 16.92 15.22 -0.90
C LYS A 288 17.67 13.93 -0.53
N GLN A 289 17.00 12.96 0.12
CA GLN A 289 17.65 11.72 0.51
C GLN A 289 18.02 10.86 -0.69
N ALA A 290 17.22 10.90 -1.76
CA ALA A 290 17.54 10.27 -3.04
C ALA A 290 18.69 10.95 -3.79
N ASN A 291 19.12 12.13 -3.35
CA ASN A 291 20.13 12.98 -4.01
C ASN A 291 19.75 13.26 -5.47
N ILE A 292 18.53 13.76 -5.67
CA ILE A 292 17.97 14.20 -6.96
C ILE A 292 17.37 15.60 -6.80
N GLU A 293 17.15 16.27 -7.93
CA GLU A 293 16.35 17.49 -7.99
C GLU A 293 14.88 17.15 -8.32
N PRO A 294 13.90 17.97 -7.93
CA PRO A 294 12.48 17.72 -8.24
C PRO A 294 12.19 17.52 -9.73
N GLU A 295 12.94 18.17 -10.60
CA GLU A 295 12.79 18.11 -12.07
C GLU A 295 13.21 16.76 -12.66
N GLU A 296 13.92 15.92 -11.91
CA GLU A 296 14.33 14.58 -12.32
C GLU A 296 13.23 13.53 -12.10
N VAL A 297 12.14 13.87 -11.39
CA VAL A 297 11.02 12.96 -11.14
C VAL A 297 10.16 12.82 -12.38
N ASP A 298 10.04 11.60 -12.91
CA ASP A 298 9.27 11.29 -14.11
C ASP A 298 7.82 10.94 -13.81
N TYR A 299 7.56 10.31 -12.64
CA TYR A 299 6.25 9.79 -12.26
C TYR A 299 5.97 9.96 -10.77
N ILE A 300 4.74 10.35 -10.43
CA ILE A 300 4.21 10.40 -9.08
C ILE A 300 2.98 9.48 -9.00
N ASN A 301 3.06 8.41 -8.20
CA ASN A 301 1.88 7.69 -7.74
C ASN A 301 1.32 8.44 -6.54
N ALA A 302 0.24 9.16 -6.78
CA ALA A 302 -0.35 10.04 -5.80
C ALA A 302 -1.10 9.25 -4.72
N HIS A 303 -1.17 9.81 -3.52
CA HIS A 303 -2.07 9.29 -2.50
C HIS A 303 -3.51 9.28 -3.00
N GLY A 304 -4.00 10.36 -3.60
CA GLY A 304 -5.19 10.43 -4.45
C GLY A 304 -6.35 9.55 -4.00
N THR A 305 -6.92 9.83 -2.82
CA THR A 305 -7.91 8.96 -2.17
C THR A 305 -9.33 9.12 -2.70
N SER A 306 -9.59 10.04 -3.63
CA SER A 306 -10.95 10.41 -4.05
C SER A 306 -11.75 11.13 -2.93
N THR A 307 -11.07 11.77 -1.99
CA THR A 307 -11.72 12.61 -0.98
C THR A 307 -11.58 14.08 -1.33
N PRO A 308 -12.58 14.91 -1.00
CA PRO A 308 -12.57 16.34 -1.34
C PRO A 308 -11.32 17.07 -0.83
N LEU A 309 -10.89 16.78 0.40
CA LEU A 309 -9.77 17.50 1.03
C LEU A 309 -8.40 16.99 0.59
N ASN A 310 -8.19 15.64 0.57
CA ASN A 310 -6.88 15.09 0.24
C ASN A 310 -6.43 15.48 -1.16
N ASP A 311 -7.26 15.26 -2.16
CA ASP A 311 -6.85 15.40 -3.56
C ASP A 311 -6.49 16.86 -3.90
N LYS A 312 -7.24 17.80 -3.35
CA LYS A 312 -6.92 19.24 -3.43
C LYS A 312 -5.61 19.58 -2.71
N THR A 313 -5.43 19.08 -1.49
CA THR A 313 -4.21 19.34 -0.69
C THR A 313 -2.99 18.74 -1.37
N GLU A 314 -3.08 17.52 -1.87
CA GLU A 314 -1.98 16.85 -2.58
C GLU A 314 -1.61 17.57 -3.89
N THR A 315 -2.59 18.07 -4.65
CA THR A 315 -2.35 18.94 -5.80
C THR A 315 -1.53 20.18 -5.42
N ALA A 316 -1.87 20.82 -4.30
CA ALA A 316 -1.13 21.98 -3.79
C ALA A 316 0.29 21.60 -3.33
N VAL A 317 0.47 20.45 -2.69
CA VAL A 317 1.79 19.90 -2.31
C VAL A 317 2.67 19.70 -3.55
N ILE A 318 2.14 19.05 -4.58
CA ILE A 318 2.88 18.78 -5.83
C ILE A 318 3.29 20.10 -6.49
N LYS A 319 2.38 21.04 -6.64
CA LYS A 319 2.70 22.37 -7.18
C LYS A 319 3.76 23.12 -6.37
N LYS A 320 3.67 23.04 -5.04
CA LYS A 320 4.59 23.74 -4.15
C LYS A 320 6.02 23.20 -4.22
N VAL A 321 6.16 21.87 -4.33
CA VAL A 321 7.49 21.21 -4.33
C VAL A 321 8.10 21.20 -5.74
N PHE A 322 7.31 20.95 -6.77
CA PHE A 322 7.80 20.73 -8.14
C PHE A 322 7.74 22.00 -9.01
N GLY A 323 7.13 23.11 -8.54
CA GLY A 323 7.06 24.35 -9.28
C GLY A 323 6.48 24.16 -10.68
N ASP A 324 7.17 24.68 -11.70
CA ASP A 324 6.76 24.53 -13.10
C ASP A 324 6.79 23.07 -13.59
N HIS A 325 7.67 22.23 -13.02
CA HIS A 325 7.75 20.80 -13.35
C HIS A 325 6.49 20.03 -12.98
N ALA A 326 5.69 20.50 -12.03
CA ALA A 326 4.40 19.90 -11.68
C ALA A 326 3.44 19.73 -12.88
N ARG A 327 3.61 20.52 -13.95
CA ARG A 327 2.83 20.41 -15.20
C ARG A 327 3.40 19.42 -16.21
N HIS A 328 4.57 18.85 -15.95
CA HIS A 328 5.31 17.97 -16.85
C HIS A 328 5.51 16.57 -16.29
N VAL A 329 5.57 16.44 -14.96
CA VAL A 329 5.63 15.15 -14.29
C VAL A 329 4.32 14.39 -14.51
N ALA A 330 4.41 13.10 -14.84
CA ALA A 330 3.21 12.27 -14.91
C ALA A 330 2.69 11.96 -13.50
N ILE A 331 1.39 12.06 -13.32
CA ILE A 331 0.75 11.77 -12.03
C ILE A 331 -0.37 10.76 -12.28
N SER A 332 -0.52 9.77 -11.41
CA SER A 332 -1.75 8.97 -11.38
C SER A 332 -2.08 8.51 -9.97
N SER A 333 -3.37 8.24 -9.72
CA SER A 333 -3.81 7.54 -8.53
C SER A 333 -4.37 6.17 -8.89
N THR A 334 -3.64 5.14 -8.55
CA THR A 334 -4.05 3.75 -8.77
C THR A 334 -5.19 3.32 -7.84
N LYS A 335 -5.49 4.11 -6.79
CA LYS A 335 -6.68 3.93 -5.95
C LYS A 335 -8.00 4.10 -6.72
N SER A 336 -7.99 4.75 -7.88
CA SER A 336 -9.13 4.78 -8.79
C SER A 336 -9.58 3.37 -9.21
N MET A 337 -8.64 2.42 -9.24
CA MET A 337 -8.84 1.01 -9.65
C MET A 337 -8.92 0.06 -8.46
N THR A 338 -8.05 0.21 -7.48
CA THR A 338 -7.93 -0.71 -6.34
C THR A 338 -8.85 -0.37 -5.17
N GLY A 339 -9.38 0.86 -5.10
CA GLY A 339 -9.79 1.44 -3.83
C GLY A 339 -8.58 1.72 -2.93
N HIS A 340 -8.83 2.11 -1.72
CA HIS A 340 -7.80 2.44 -0.73
C HIS A 340 -7.55 1.24 0.19
N LEU A 341 -6.38 0.60 0.06
CA LEU A 341 -5.99 -0.57 0.84
C LEU A 341 -5.51 -0.20 2.27
N LEU A 342 -5.83 0.99 2.75
CA LEU A 342 -5.46 1.49 4.09
C LEU A 342 -3.97 1.28 4.39
N GLY A 343 -3.64 0.49 5.43
CA GLY A 343 -2.25 0.26 5.83
C GLY A 343 -1.40 -0.47 4.79
N ALA A 344 -2.01 -1.22 3.86
CA ALA A 344 -1.29 -1.88 2.76
C ALA A 344 -1.06 -0.98 1.54
N ALA A 345 -1.73 0.18 1.45
CA ALA A 345 -1.76 1.03 0.25
C ALA A 345 -0.36 1.44 -0.22
N GLY A 346 0.49 1.96 0.67
CA GLY A 346 1.81 2.47 0.29
C GLY A 346 2.73 1.41 -0.32
N ALA A 347 2.69 0.15 0.15
CA ALA A 347 3.45 -0.93 -0.44
C ALA A 347 2.89 -1.39 -1.79
N PHE A 348 1.56 -1.40 -1.91
CA PHE A 348 0.89 -1.75 -3.17
C PHE A 348 1.23 -0.73 -4.26
N GLU A 349 1.22 0.55 -3.93
CA GLU A 349 1.60 1.66 -4.79
C GLU A 349 3.10 1.68 -5.09
N ALA A 350 3.95 1.36 -4.11
CA ALA A 350 5.38 1.16 -4.31
C ALA A 350 5.66 0.06 -5.36
N ALA A 351 4.97 -1.07 -5.25
CA ALA A 351 5.08 -2.15 -6.24
C ALA A 351 4.66 -1.69 -7.64
N LEU A 352 3.58 -0.91 -7.77
CA LEU A 352 3.13 -0.33 -9.03
C LEU A 352 4.11 0.73 -9.58
N CYS A 353 4.78 1.53 -8.72
CA CYS A 353 5.86 2.43 -9.14
C CYS A 353 7.04 1.67 -9.74
N ILE A 354 7.43 0.54 -9.14
CA ILE A 354 8.51 -0.30 -9.64
C ILE A 354 8.12 -0.93 -10.98
N GLN A 355 6.88 -1.42 -11.09
CA GLN A 355 6.36 -1.93 -12.36
C GLN A 355 6.31 -0.85 -13.45
N ALA A 356 5.99 0.41 -13.09
CA ALA A 356 6.02 1.53 -14.01
C ALA A 356 7.43 1.81 -14.53
N ILE A 357 8.45 1.77 -13.66
CA ILE A 357 9.87 1.88 -14.05
C ILE A 357 10.28 0.75 -15.01
N LEU A 358 9.96 -0.51 -14.65
CA LEU A 358 10.36 -1.68 -15.43
C LEU A 358 9.74 -1.75 -16.82
N ASN A 359 8.59 -1.11 -17.02
CA ASN A 359 7.82 -1.17 -18.28
C ASN A 359 7.72 0.18 -19.00
N ASP A 360 8.39 1.21 -18.51
CA ASP A 360 8.30 2.59 -19.04
C ASP A 360 6.84 3.02 -19.29
N THR A 361 5.96 2.73 -18.35
CA THR A 361 4.52 2.97 -18.54
C THR A 361 3.84 3.42 -17.26
N VAL A 362 3.16 4.57 -17.32
CA VAL A 362 2.36 5.12 -16.22
C VAL A 362 0.95 4.52 -16.27
N PRO A 363 0.48 3.86 -15.18
CA PRO A 363 -0.90 3.39 -15.10
C PRO A 363 -1.89 4.56 -15.00
N PRO A 364 -3.14 4.43 -15.49
CA PRO A 364 -4.08 5.53 -15.53
C PRO A 364 -4.72 5.84 -14.17
N THR A 365 -5.23 7.06 -14.03
CA THR A 365 -6.30 7.39 -13.10
C THR A 365 -7.63 7.23 -13.84
N ILE A 366 -8.41 6.21 -13.52
CA ILE A 366 -9.73 6.04 -14.11
C ILE A 366 -10.77 6.90 -13.39
N ASN A 367 -11.95 7.09 -14.02
CA ASN A 367 -13.12 7.80 -13.46
C ASN A 367 -12.96 9.32 -13.30
N LEU A 368 -11.90 9.93 -13.79
CA LEU A 368 -11.73 11.38 -13.85
C LEU A 368 -12.46 11.95 -15.08
N ALA A 369 -13.78 12.08 -14.98
CA ALA A 369 -14.62 12.56 -16.08
C ALA A 369 -14.94 14.07 -15.98
N ASN A 370 -14.91 14.62 -14.77
CA ASN A 370 -15.22 16.02 -14.49
C ASN A 370 -14.05 16.63 -13.70
N PRO A 371 -13.00 17.14 -14.37
CA PRO A 371 -11.84 17.70 -13.68
C PRO A 371 -12.22 18.77 -12.67
N ASP A 372 -11.65 18.69 -11.45
CA ASP A 372 -11.82 19.71 -10.43
C ASP A 372 -10.88 20.88 -10.74
N PRO A 373 -11.38 22.13 -10.82
CA PRO A 373 -10.53 23.30 -11.05
C PRO A 373 -9.41 23.50 -10.02
N GLU A 374 -9.56 22.94 -8.82
CA GLU A 374 -8.53 22.98 -7.78
C GLU A 374 -7.49 21.85 -7.93
N CYS A 375 -7.79 20.86 -8.80
CA CYS A 375 -6.93 19.74 -9.17
C CYS A 375 -6.58 19.83 -10.68
N ASP A 376 -5.74 20.80 -11.07
CA ASP A 376 -5.51 21.24 -12.46
C ASP A 376 -4.19 20.72 -13.05
N LEU A 377 -3.72 19.54 -12.62
CA LEU A 377 -2.54 18.87 -13.16
C LEU A 377 -2.92 17.74 -14.13
N ASP A 378 -1.95 17.11 -14.81
CA ASP A 378 -2.18 15.94 -15.66
C ASP A 378 -2.15 14.66 -14.80
N TYR A 379 -3.31 14.10 -14.51
CA TYR A 379 -3.47 12.89 -13.71
C TYR A 379 -3.55 11.61 -14.54
N THR A 380 -3.08 11.62 -15.78
CA THR A 380 -3.05 10.45 -16.67
C THR A 380 -4.44 9.81 -16.82
N SER A 381 -5.46 10.60 -17.14
CA SER A 381 -6.86 10.12 -17.19
C SER A 381 -7.23 9.41 -18.51
N ASP A 382 -6.45 9.58 -19.57
CA ASP A 382 -6.77 9.10 -20.92
C ASP A 382 -6.23 7.68 -21.23
N GLY A 383 -6.03 6.86 -20.18
CA GLY A 383 -5.44 5.53 -20.29
C GLY A 383 -3.96 5.51 -19.92
N ALA A 384 -3.36 4.32 -19.90
CA ALA A 384 -1.94 4.15 -19.60
C ALA A 384 -1.06 4.90 -20.62
N LYS A 385 0.00 5.57 -20.14
CA LYS A 385 0.91 6.37 -20.98
C LYS A 385 2.30 5.75 -20.99
N HIS A 386 2.78 5.35 -22.16
CA HIS A 386 4.17 4.91 -22.35
C HIS A 386 5.10 6.12 -22.38
N ARG A 387 6.08 6.13 -21.48
CA ARG A 387 7.17 7.13 -21.42
C ARG A 387 8.31 6.59 -20.56
N PRO A 388 9.58 6.97 -20.83
CA PRO A 388 10.70 6.60 -19.96
C PRO A 388 10.46 7.04 -18.51
N ILE A 389 10.73 6.15 -17.56
CA ILE A 389 10.59 6.42 -16.12
C ILE A 389 11.87 5.96 -15.42
N ASN A 390 12.74 6.91 -15.09
CA ASN A 390 13.95 6.66 -14.31
C ASN A 390 13.71 6.87 -12.81
N ILE A 391 12.86 7.83 -12.45
CA ILE A 391 12.54 8.19 -11.07
C ILE A 391 11.03 8.19 -10.88
N ALA A 392 10.55 7.33 -9.99
CA ALA A 392 9.16 7.30 -9.55
C ALA A 392 9.04 7.64 -8.07
N LEU A 393 7.99 8.38 -7.72
CA LEU A 393 7.68 8.82 -6.38
C LEU A 393 6.34 8.26 -5.94
N SER A 394 6.21 7.78 -4.70
CA SER A 394 4.95 7.32 -4.12
C SER A 394 4.63 8.12 -2.87
N ASN A 395 3.44 8.74 -2.84
CA ASN A 395 2.94 9.53 -1.72
C ASN A 395 1.94 8.73 -0.87
N SER A 396 2.08 8.82 0.44
CA SER A 396 1.13 8.28 1.40
C SER A 396 0.83 9.30 2.49
N PHE A 397 -0.40 9.82 2.52
CA PHE A 397 -0.85 10.83 3.49
C PHE A 397 -1.99 10.23 4.34
N GLY A 398 -1.67 9.85 5.58
CA GLY A 398 -2.56 9.10 6.45
C GLY A 398 -3.31 9.94 7.47
N PHE A 399 -4.45 9.42 7.94
CA PHE A 399 -5.10 9.93 9.14
C PHE A 399 -4.10 10.01 10.30
N GLY A 400 -4.31 10.94 11.23
CA GLY A 400 -3.31 11.29 12.24
C GLY A 400 -2.26 12.29 11.75
N GLY A 401 -2.33 12.70 10.46
CA GLY A 401 -1.36 13.60 9.83
C GLY A 401 -0.03 12.91 9.49
N HIS A 402 -0.03 11.60 9.32
CA HIS A 402 1.15 10.84 8.91
C HIS A 402 1.44 11.06 7.43
N ASN A 403 2.61 11.58 7.08
CA ASN A 403 3.07 11.77 5.71
C ASN A 403 4.31 10.91 5.49
N ALA A 404 4.26 10.01 4.51
CA ALA A 404 5.37 9.16 4.08
C ALA A 404 5.52 9.21 2.56
N VAL A 405 6.74 9.41 2.08
CA VAL A 405 7.07 9.52 0.66
C VAL A 405 8.26 8.63 0.35
N LEU A 406 8.13 7.83 -0.69
CA LEU A 406 9.17 6.93 -1.18
C LEU A 406 9.64 7.37 -2.57
N VAL A 407 10.94 7.26 -2.83
CA VAL A 407 11.54 7.52 -4.14
C VAL A 407 12.21 6.26 -4.65
N PHE A 408 11.79 5.80 -5.82
CA PHE A 408 12.36 4.67 -6.54
C PHE A 408 13.15 5.15 -7.74
N ARG A 409 14.29 4.49 -8.01
CA ARG A 409 15.16 4.79 -9.14
C ARG A 409 15.38 3.54 -9.97
N SER A 410 15.37 3.68 -11.31
CA SER A 410 15.83 2.66 -12.25
C SER A 410 17.29 2.25 -11.94
N VAL A 411 17.58 0.99 -12.18
CA VAL A 411 18.95 0.42 -12.01
C VAL A 411 19.66 0.19 -13.34
N THR A 412 18.98 0.50 -14.45
CA THR A 412 19.50 0.41 -15.82
C THR A 412 20.18 1.69 -16.24
#